data_db88855a6b24f2f3be4e6328b311a1a6
#
_entry.id   db88855a6b24f2f3be4e6328b311a1a6
#
_cell.length_a   1.000
_cell.length_b   1.000
_cell.length_c   1.000
_cell.angle_alpha   90.00
_cell.angle_beta   90.00
_cell.angle_gamma   90.00
#
_symmetry.space_group_name_H-M   'P 1'
#
loop_
_entity.id
_entity.type
_entity.pdbx_description
1 polymer ?
#
loop_
_entity_poly.entity_id
_entity_poly.type
_entity_poly.pdbx_seq_one_letter_code
_entity_poly.pdbx_strand_id
1 'polypeptide(L)'
;MGDQKLTGRVTIPTDIDVVPETLELMKRWGADAIRDCDGTDYPEGLKDVAAKVYSTYYTTRKDNEWAKANPDEIQQCYIMTKFYTAESDKLSIHLMTGIYPEMLKVNSHDDIRRWWEVIDRTTGEVVSCDNWSYSEETGDVTIDPATPFHDYTVSFLAYIMWDPVHMYNAVVNDWKDVEHQITFDVRQPKTHKFSMERLRKFCKANPHVNVIRYTTFFHQFTLVFDELAREKYVDWYGYSASVSPYILDQFEKEVGYKFRPEYIIDQGYFNNQYRIPSKEFKDFQAFQRREVAKLAKEMVDITHEEGKEAMMFLGDHWIGTEPFMDEFKTIGLDAPRHRDAGLCRVKCAEQLQQAPSCGPYPRLRRRRYS
;
A
#
# COMPACT_ATOMS: atom_id res chain seq x y z
N MET A 1 -6.21 -46.81 -2.36
CA MET A 1 -6.25 -45.37 -2.36
C MET A 1 -5.22 -44.91 -3.38
N GLY A 2 -5.65 -44.42 -4.54
CA GLY A 2 -4.72 -44.02 -5.58
C GLY A 2 -3.92 -42.80 -5.09
N ASP A 3 -2.65 -42.72 -5.44
CA ASP A 3 -1.75 -41.61 -5.19
C ASP A 3 -2.35 -40.31 -5.72
N GLN A 4 -3.09 -39.62 -4.88
CA GLN A 4 -3.60 -38.30 -5.20
C GLN A 4 -2.39 -37.37 -5.21
N LYS A 5 -1.97 -36.93 -6.39
CA LYS A 5 -0.83 -36.03 -6.56
C LYS A 5 -1.14 -34.76 -5.81
N LEU A 6 -0.46 -34.53 -4.70
CA LEU A 6 -0.59 -33.32 -3.90
C LEU A 6 -0.27 -32.10 -4.76
N THR A 7 -1.15 -31.11 -4.78
CA THR A 7 -1.11 -30.00 -5.75
C THR A 7 -0.81 -28.65 -5.12
N GLY A 8 -0.94 -28.51 -3.81
CA GLY A 8 -0.87 -27.23 -3.11
C GLY A 8 -2.00 -26.27 -3.44
N ARG A 9 -3.12 -26.76 -3.97
CA ARG A 9 -4.25 -25.90 -4.42
C ARG A 9 -5.16 -25.44 -3.28
N VAL A 10 -5.29 -26.25 -2.25
CA VAL A 10 -6.10 -25.92 -1.07
C VAL A 10 -5.15 -25.62 0.06
N THR A 11 -5.09 -24.35 0.46
CA THR A 11 -4.16 -23.82 1.45
C THR A 11 -4.90 -23.44 2.71
N ILE A 12 -4.48 -23.94 3.85
CA ILE A 12 -5.03 -23.59 5.16
C ILE A 12 -4.10 -22.57 5.84
N PRO A 13 -4.65 -21.43 6.33
CA PRO A 13 -3.89 -20.57 7.22
C PRO A 13 -3.63 -21.30 8.54
N THR A 14 -2.43 -21.13 9.07
CA THR A 14 -2.05 -21.76 10.33
C THR A 14 -1.28 -20.81 11.22
N ASP A 15 -1.35 -21.08 12.51
CA ASP A 15 -0.58 -20.39 13.55
C ASP A 15 -0.10 -21.43 14.56
N ILE A 16 0.85 -21.04 15.42
CA ILE A 16 1.50 -21.92 16.39
C ILE A 16 0.51 -22.57 17.37
N ASP A 17 -0.56 -21.86 17.69
CA ASP A 17 -1.53 -22.28 18.71
C ASP A 17 -2.69 -23.13 18.16
N VAL A 18 -2.76 -23.36 16.85
CA VAL A 18 -3.92 -24.01 16.19
C VAL A 18 -3.54 -25.24 15.35
N VAL A 19 -2.47 -25.95 15.73
CA VAL A 19 -1.96 -27.11 14.98
C VAL A 19 -2.99 -28.25 14.86
N PRO A 20 -3.65 -28.68 15.96
CA PRO A 20 -4.64 -29.76 15.87
C PRO A 20 -5.80 -29.45 14.94
N GLU A 21 -6.34 -28.23 15.03
CA GLU A 21 -7.42 -27.73 14.19
C GLU A 21 -7.01 -27.64 12.73
N THR A 22 -5.78 -27.18 12.47
CA THR A 22 -5.21 -27.12 11.12
C THR A 22 -5.11 -28.50 10.49
N LEU A 23 -4.60 -29.49 11.21
CA LEU A 23 -4.49 -30.88 10.73
C LEU A 23 -5.88 -31.49 10.47
N GLU A 24 -6.86 -31.23 11.33
CA GLU A 24 -8.23 -31.69 11.13
C GLU A 24 -8.85 -31.06 9.87
N LEU A 25 -8.69 -29.76 9.69
CA LEU A 25 -9.18 -29.05 8.51
C LEU A 25 -8.48 -29.53 7.22
N MET A 26 -7.18 -29.72 7.24
CA MET A 26 -6.44 -30.28 6.11
C MET A 26 -7.02 -31.63 5.70
N LYS A 27 -7.25 -32.53 6.66
CA LYS A 27 -7.85 -33.86 6.42
C LYS A 27 -9.28 -33.74 5.89
N ARG A 28 -10.09 -32.90 6.51
CA ARG A 28 -11.52 -32.72 6.18
C ARG A 28 -11.73 -32.12 4.79
N TRP A 29 -10.90 -31.17 4.38
CA TRP A 29 -11.02 -30.47 3.11
C TRP A 29 -10.12 -31.02 2.01
N GLY A 30 -9.30 -32.02 2.31
CA GLY A 30 -8.29 -32.51 1.39
C GLY A 30 -7.25 -31.46 1.06
N ALA A 31 -6.96 -30.56 2.02
CA ALA A 31 -5.95 -29.54 1.84
C ALA A 31 -4.56 -30.15 1.95
N ASP A 32 -3.67 -29.73 1.07
CA ASP A 32 -2.32 -30.25 0.96
C ASP A 32 -1.25 -29.15 1.12
N ALA A 33 -1.67 -27.95 1.46
CA ALA A 33 -0.77 -26.81 1.67
C ALA A 33 -1.14 -26.01 2.92
N ILE A 34 -0.13 -25.36 3.49
CA ILE A 34 -0.30 -24.43 4.61
C ILE A 34 0.28 -23.05 4.25
N ARG A 35 -0.23 -22.04 4.88
CA ARG A 35 0.34 -20.68 4.87
C ARG A 35 0.38 -20.11 6.27
N ASP A 36 1.34 -19.24 6.54
CA ASP A 36 1.37 -18.46 7.77
C ASP A 36 0.19 -17.49 7.87
N CYS A 37 -0.16 -17.10 9.08
CA CYS A 37 -1.07 -16.00 9.35
C CYS A 37 -0.27 -14.70 9.37
N ASP A 38 -0.08 -14.11 8.17
CA ASP A 38 0.57 -12.82 7.97
C ASP A 38 1.96 -12.66 8.61
N GLY A 39 2.77 -13.73 8.48
CA GLY A 39 4.16 -13.74 8.90
C GLY A 39 4.37 -14.19 10.34
N THR A 40 3.45 -14.97 10.90
CA THR A 40 3.66 -15.73 12.14
C THR A 40 4.55 -16.94 11.89
N ASP A 41 5.10 -17.51 12.96
CA ASP A 41 5.95 -18.69 12.85
C ASP A 41 5.15 -19.94 12.49
N TYR A 42 5.80 -20.86 11.78
CA TYR A 42 5.20 -22.16 11.49
C TYR A 42 5.39 -23.13 12.66
N PRO A 43 4.32 -23.81 13.08
CA PRO A 43 4.46 -24.92 14.01
C PRO A 43 5.31 -26.02 13.40
N GLU A 44 6.24 -26.56 14.17
CA GLU A 44 6.96 -27.79 13.81
C GLU A 44 5.94 -28.91 13.57
N GLY A 45 6.15 -29.82 12.72
CA GLY A 45 5.22 -30.90 12.42
C GLY A 45 4.19 -30.59 11.34
N LEU A 46 3.75 -29.34 11.13
CA LEU A 46 2.94 -28.98 9.97
C LEU A 46 3.78 -28.87 8.70
N LYS A 47 5.03 -28.47 8.82
CA LYS A 47 6.00 -28.41 7.71
C LYS A 47 6.20 -29.77 7.04
N ASP A 48 6.14 -30.85 7.83
CA ASP A 48 6.42 -32.19 7.37
C ASP A 48 5.21 -32.87 6.69
N VAL A 49 4.00 -32.41 6.96
CA VAL A 49 2.76 -32.96 6.41
C VAL A 49 2.21 -32.20 5.22
N ALA A 50 2.64 -30.97 5.03
CA ALA A 50 2.21 -30.14 3.92
C ALA A 50 3.05 -30.41 2.66
N ALA A 51 2.40 -30.57 1.51
CA ALA A 51 3.08 -30.68 0.22
C ALA A 51 3.69 -29.36 -0.23
N LYS A 52 3.09 -28.23 0.19
CA LYS A 52 3.60 -26.89 -0.03
C LYS A 52 3.43 -26.00 1.20
N VAL A 53 4.45 -25.23 1.48
CA VAL A 53 4.48 -24.23 2.55
C VAL A 53 4.60 -22.86 1.91
N TYR A 54 3.63 -21.99 2.19
CA TYR A 54 3.58 -20.62 1.72
C TYR A 54 3.97 -19.68 2.86
N SER A 55 4.94 -18.81 2.66
CA SER A 55 5.31 -17.82 3.66
C SER A 55 5.05 -16.41 3.18
N THR A 56 4.51 -15.61 4.09
CA THR A 56 4.24 -14.19 3.86
C THR A 56 5.54 -13.39 3.92
N TYR A 57 5.75 -12.55 2.94
CA TYR A 57 6.86 -11.61 2.88
C TYR A 57 6.35 -10.18 2.73
N TYR A 58 6.76 -9.32 3.65
CA TYR A 58 6.46 -7.90 3.61
C TYR A 58 7.60 -7.15 2.94
N THR A 59 7.29 -6.43 1.87
CA THR A 59 8.29 -5.74 1.05
C THR A 59 8.77 -4.44 1.67
N THR A 60 7.87 -3.69 2.32
CA THR A 60 8.10 -2.30 2.70
C THR A 60 8.11 -2.04 4.20
N ARG A 61 8.00 -3.05 5.02
CA ARG A 61 7.97 -2.97 6.49
C ARG A 61 8.65 -4.17 7.15
N LYS A 62 8.59 -4.27 8.48
CA LYS A 62 9.27 -5.28 9.32
C LYS A 62 10.80 -5.11 9.36
N ASP A 63 11.26 -3.86 9.19
CA ASP A 63 12.67 -3.51 9.40
C ASP A 63 12.79 -2.05 9.85
N ASN A 64 12.33 -1.78 11.07
CA ASN A 64 12.31 -0.43 11.64
C ASN A 64 13.71 0.16 11.79
N GLU A 65 14.73 -0.66 12.09
CA GLU A 65 16.10 -0.19 12.24
C GLU A 65 16.64 0.39 10.92
N TRP A 66 16.32 -0.25 9.79
CA TRP A 66 16.66 0.31 8.49
C TRP A 66 15.95 1.64 8.24
N ALA A 67 14.63 1.70 8.48
CA ALA A 67 13.85 2.91 8.27
C ALA A 67 14.34 4.07 9.14
N LYS A 68 14.65 3.82 10.42
CA LYS A 68 15.20 4.82 11.34
C LYS A 68 16.59 5.30 10.91
N ALA A 69 17.42 4.42 10.36
CA ALA A 69 18.75 4.74 9.88
C ALA A 69 18.74 5.48 8.51
N ASN A 70 17.65 5.41 7.75
CA ASN A 70 17.50 6.03 6.42
C ASN A 70 16.20 6.83 6.35
N PRO A 71 16.03 7.89 7.17
CA PRO A 71 14.76 8.62 7.27
C PRO A 71 14.36 9.33 5.97
N ASP A 72 15.32 9.65 5.09
CA ASP A 72 15.14 10.21 3.77
C ASP A 72 14.52 9.21 2.76
N GLU A 73 14.59 7.92 3.05
CA GLU A 73 14.04 6.84 2.22
C GLU A 73 12.77 6.18 2.82
N ILE A 74 12.20 6.77 3.88
CA ILE A 74 10.87 6.41 4.36
C ILE A 74 9.83 6.68 3.27
N GLN A 75 8.84 5.81 3.15
CA GLN A 75 7.77 5.98 2.18
C GLN A 75 6.99 7.28 2.42
N GLN A 76 6.61 7.95 1.35
CA GLN A 76 5.90 9.21 1.40
C GLN A 76 4.54 9.13 0.69
N CYS A 77 3.62 9.99 1.10
CA CYS A 77 2.36 10.23 0.43
C CYS A 77 2.10 11.75 0.33
N TYR A 78 1.21 12.13 -0.60
CA TYR A 78 0.66 13.47 -0.61
C TYR A 78 -0.55 13.55 0.31
N ILE A 79 -0.63 14.64 1.04
CA ILE A 79 -1.78 15.03 1.85
C ILE A 79 -2.28 16.37 1.33
N MET A 80 -3.58 16.51 1.21
CA MET A 80 -4.24 17.79 0.98
C MET A 80 -5.01 18.19 2.24
N THR A 81 -4.88 19.44 2.67
CA THR A 81 -5.69 19.98 3.76
C THR A 81 -7.17 20.02 3.36
N LYS A 82 -8.06 20.15 4.32
CA LYS A 82 -9.43 20.56 4.02
C LYS A 82 -9.43 21.96 3.43
N PHE A 83 -10.57 22.40 2.92
CA PHE A 83 -10.77 23.77 2.46
C PHE A 83 -10.80 24.72 3.65
N TYR A 84 -10.08 25.84 3.54
CA TYR A 84 -10.04 26.91 4.52
C TYR A 84 -10.40 28.22 3.86
N THR A 85 -11.47 28.85 4.34
CA THR A 85 -11.90 30.17 3.85
C THR A 85 -11.09 31.27 4.51
N ALA A 86 -10.51 32.16 3.72
CA ALA A 86 -9.81 33.34 4.22
C ALA A 86 -10.83 34.39 4.73
N GLU A 87 -10.68 34.80 5.97
CA GLU A 87 -11.51 35.88 6.55
C GLU A 87 -10.92 37.29 6.33
N SER A 88 -9.64 37.35 5.97
CA SER A 88 -8.89 38.59 5.73
C SER A 88 -7.86 38.37 4.60
N ASP A 89 -7.00 39.35 4.38
CA ASP A 89 -5.87 39.29 3.46
C ASP A 89 -4.73 38.36 3.92
N LYS A 90 -4.91 37.67 5.03
CA LYS A 90 -3.96 36.68 5.56
C LYS A 90 -4.68 35.45 6.09
N LEU A 91 -4.18 34.27 5.72
CA LEU A 91 -4.71 32.98 6.15
C LEU A 91 -3.56 32.10 6.67
N SER A 92 -3.75 31.51 7.84
CA SER A 92 -2.84 30.47 8.38
C SER A 92 -3.54 29.13 8.43
N ILE A 93 -2.88 28.08 7.93
CA ILE A 93 -3.42 26.72 7.81
C ILE A 93 -2.45 25.76 8.50
N HIS A 94 -2.89 25.14 9.59
CA HIS A 94 -2.11 24.08 10.24
C HIS A 94 -2.25 22.78 9.47
N LEU A 95 -1.12 22.25 8.96
CA LEU A 95 -1.11 21.14 7.99
C LEU A 95 -1.67 19.83 8.55
N MET A 96 -1.38 19.53 9.81
CA MET A 96 -1.76 18.26 10.43
C MET A 96 -3.15 18.27 11.09
N THR A 97 -3.93 19.35 10.91
CA THR A 97 -5.28 19.42 11.47
C THR A 97 -6.17 18.29 10.97
N GLY A 98 -6.72 17.52 11.90
CA GLY A 98 -7.59 16.39 11.58
C GLY A 98 -6.84 15.15 11.08
N ILE A 99 -5.54 15.00 11.35
CA ILE A 99 -4.73 13.84 11.01
C ILE A 99 -4.17 13.25 12.31
N TYR A 100 -4.11 11.92 12.38
CA TYR A 100 -3.51 11.24 13.54
C TYR A 100 -2.02 11.59 13.67
N PRO A 101 -1.57 12.15 14.80
CA PRO A 101 -0.27 12.83 14.88
C PRO A 101 0.95 11.90 14.72
N GLU A 102 0.81 10.62 15.10
CA GLU A 102 1.92 9.66 15.05
C GLU A 102 2.02 8.94 13.70
N MET A 103 1.01 9.08 12.85
CA MET A 103 0.93 8.37 11.58
C MET A 103 1.84 8.98 10.52
N LEU A 104 1.86 10.29 10.44
CA LEU A 104 2.52 11.05 9.39
C LEU A 104 3.45 12.11 9.97
N LYS A 105 4.53 12.39 9.24
CA LYS A 105 5.41 13.51 9.52
C LYS A 105 5.56 14.36 8.26
N VAL A 106 5.29 15.66 8.38
CA VAL A 106 5.47 16.60 7.25
C VAL A 106 6.90 16.53 6.73
N ASN A 107 7.06 16.40 5.42
CA ASN A 107 8.36 16.47 4.78
C ASN A 107 8.68 17.93 4.43
N SER A 108 9.36 18.60 5.34
CA SER A 108 9.92 19.95 5.16
C SER A 108 11.41 19.92 4.79
N HIS A 109 12.00 18.72 4.65
CA HIS A 109 13.41 18.55 4.33
C HIS A 109 13.70 18.79 2.84
N ASP A 110 12.83 18.30 1.97
CA ASP A 110 12.93 18.52 0.54
C ASP A 110 12.43 19.93 0.15
N ASP A 111 12.72 20.36 -1.07
CA ASP A 111 12.30 21.67 -1.57
C ASP A 111 10.77 21.80 -1.59
N ILE A 112 10.21 22.39 -0.52
CA ILE A 112 8.77 22.58 -0.36
C ILE A 112 8.16 23.46 -1.46
N ARG A 113 8.93 24.43 -2.02
CA ARG A 113 8.46 25.28 -3.12
C ARG A 113 8.31 24.53 -4.43
N ARG A 114 9.02 23.44 -4.57
CA ARG A 114 8.92 22.55 -5.74
C ARG A 114 7.84 21.50 -5.57
N TRP A 115 7.71 20.93 -4.36
CA TRP A 115 6.91 19.74 -4.16
C TRP A 115 5.56 19.99 -3.48
N TRP A 116 5.36 21.17 -2.88
CA TRP A 116 4.07 21.52 -2.32
C TRP A 116 3.33 22.49 -3.24
N GLU A 117 2.00 22.52 -3.11
CA GLU A 117 1.17 23.39 -3.89
C GLU A 117 0.06 23.99 -3.03
N VAL A 118 -0.08 25.29 -3.09
CA VAL A 118 -1.19 26.05 -2.50
C VAL A 118 -2.11 26.46 -3.61
N ILE A 119 -3.40 26.14 -3.50
CA ILE A 119 -4.39 26.46 -4.52
C ILE A 119 -5.51 27.30 -3.90
N ASP A 120 -5.83 28.39 -4.56
CA ASP A 120 -7.09 29.11 -4.38
C ASP A 120 -8.20 28.32 -5.09
N ARG A 121 -9.03 27.61 -4.31
CA ARG A 121 -10.08 26.73 -4.83
C ARG A 121 -11.28 27.48 -5.38
N THR A 122 -11.41 28.77 -5.05
CA THR A 122 -12.47 29.63 -5.60
C THR A 122 -12.18 29.99 -7.05
N THR A 123 -10.91 30.25 -7.39
CA THR A 123 -10.49 30.58 -8.76
C THR A 123 -9.91 29.39 -9.51
N GLY A 124 -9.38 28.38 -8.81
CA GLY A 124 -8.61 27.27 -9.37
C GLY A 124 -7.15 27.62 -9.65
N GLU A 125 -6.68 28.80 -9.23
CA GLU A 125 -5.32 29.27 -9.50
C GLU A 125 -4.34 28.77 -8.43
N VAL A 126 -3.12 28.49 -8.88
CA VAL A 126 -2.01 28.18 -7.98
C VAL A 126 -1.50 29.48 -7.36
N VAL A 127 -1.43 29.52 -6.04
CA VAL A 127 -0.84 30.64 -5.31
C VAL A 127 0.67 30.64 -5.52
N SER A 128 1.21 31.80 -5.95
CA SER A 128 2.67 31.94 -6.13
C SER A 128 3.44 31.55 -4.87
N CYS A 129 4.57 30.88 -5.06
CA CYS A 129 5.46 30.51 -3.95
C CYS A 129 5.97 31.72 -3.13
N ASP A 130 5.92 32.92 -3.68
CA ASP A 130 6.27 34.18 -2.97
C ASP A 130 5.17 34.64 -2.03
N ASN A 131 3.94 34.14 -2.20
CA ASN A 131 2.75 34.57 -1.46
C ASN A 131 2.38 33.59 -0.34
N TRP A 132 3.22 32.60 -0.04
CA TRP A 132 3.04 31.73 1.12
C TRP A 132 4.37 31.31 1.73
N SER A 133 4.33 30.96 3.00
CA SER A 133 5.47 30.45 3.75
C SER A 133 5.05 29.34 4.68
N TYR A 134 5.99 28.47 5.04
CA TYR A 134 5.80 27.39 6.01
C TYR A 134 6.67 27.64 7.24
N SER A 135 6.10 27.45 8.42
CA SER A 135 6.81 27.42 9.70
C SER A 135 6.88 26.00 10.24
N GLU A 136 8.08 25.44 10.34
CA GLU A 136 8.28 24.12 10.93
C GLU A 136 7.97 24.11 12.45
N GLU A 137 8.18 25.25 13.12
CA GLU A 137 7.91 25.38 14.57
C GLU A 137 6.42 25.24 14.88
N THR A 138 5.53 25.84 14.06
CA THR A 138 4.09 25.80 14.28
C THR A 138 3.37 24.76 13.42
N GLY A 139 3.99 24.27 12.37
CA GLY A 139 3.37 23.39 11.38
C GLY A 139 2.39 24.09 10.45
N ASP A 140 2.46 25.41 10.36
CA ASP A 140 1.51 26.23 9.62
C ASP A 140 2.06 26.68 8.26
N VAL A 141 1.19 26.65 7.27
CA VAL A 141 1.35 27.42 6.03
C VAL A 141 0.59 28.72 6.15
N THR A 142 1.30 29.84 5.97
CA THR A 142 0.70 31.17 5.95
C THR A 142 0.65 31.68 4.52
N ILE A 143 -0.54 32.08 4.06
CA ILE A 143 -0.81 32.70 2.76
C ILE A 143 -0.96 34.21 2.99
N ASP A 144 -0.12 35.00 2.30
CA ASP A 144 -0.08 36.48 2.44
C ASP A 144 0.49 37.09 1.15
N PRO A 145 -0.32 37.80 0.32
CA PRO A 145 -1.73 38.10 0.56
C PRO A 145 -2.69 36.97 0.21
N ALA A 146 -3.71 36.76 1.02
CA ALA A 146 -4.88 35.95 0.71
C ALA A 146 -6.03 36.85 0.21
N THR A 147 -6.94 36.30 -0.59
CA THR A 147 -8.16 37.03 -0.99
C THR A 147 -9.28 36.69 -0.01
N PRO A 148 -9.88 37.65 0.69
CA PRO A 148 -10.98 37.41 1.60
C PRO A 148 -12.14 36.68 0.95
N PHE A 149 -12.72 35.71 1.67
CA PHE A 149 -13.82 34.81 1.27
C PHE A 149 -13.48 33.82 0.17
N HIS A 150 -12.19 33.68 -0.22
CA HIS A 150 -11.74 32.59 -1.06
C HIS A 150 -11.37 31.37 -0.21
N ASP A 151 -11.57 30.19 -0.77
CA ASP A 151 -11.18 28.91 -0.18
C ASP A 151 -9.81 28.48 -0.66
N TYR A 152 -8.99 28.01 0.26
CA TYR A 152 -7.63 27.57 -0.02
C TYR A 152 -7.39 26.15 0.46
N THR A 153 -6.51 25.44 -0.25
CA THR A 153 -5.95 24.15 0.17
C THR A 153 -4.44 24.16 0.03
N VAL A 154 -3.79 23.36 0.86
CA VAL A 154 -2.37 23.05 0.75
C VAL A 154 -2.20 21.56 0.49
N SER A 155 -1.49 21.22 -0.58
CA SER A 155 -1.05 19.86 -0.88
C SER A 155 0.43 19.75 -0.54
N PHE A 156 0.80 18.79 0.32
CA PHE A 156 2.15 18.67 0.83
C PHE A 156 2.57 17.19 0.93
N LEU A 157 3.89 16.94 0.94
CA LEU A 157 4.46 15.62 1.17
C LEU A 157 4.55 15.30 2.65
N ALA A 158 4.27 14.06 3.00
CA ALA A 158 4.45 13.55 4.35
C ALA A 158 5.10 12.16 4.34
N TYR A 159 6.00 11.91 5.28
CA TYR A 159 6.54 10.57 5.56
C TYR A 159 5.53 9.74 6.31
N ILE A 160 5.40 8.46 5.94
CA ILE A 160 4.52 7.48 6.60
C ILE A 160 5.29 6.87 7.76
N MET A 161 5.06 7.38 8.97
CA MET A 161 5.75 6.98 10.20
C MET A 161 5.14 5.75 10.87
N TRP A 162 3.91 5.43 10.54
CA TRP A 162 3.22 4.22 10.98
C TRP A 162 2.51 3.58 9.79
N ASP A 163 2.90 2.33 9.45
CA ASP A 163 2.24 1.58 8.38
C ASP A 163 0.73 1.58 8.59
N PRO A 164 -0.06 2.08 7.63
CA PRO A 164 -1.50 2.27 7.82
C PRO A 164 -2.26 0.98 8.12
N VAL A 165 -1.86 -0.15 7.53
CA VAL A 165 -2.50 -1.45 7.79
C VAL A 165 -2.11 -1.97 9.17
N HIS A 166 -0.85 -1.79 9.56
CA HIS A 166 -0.42 -2.12 10.92
C HIS A 166 -1.14 -1.26 11.96
N MET A 167 -1.23 0.05 11.73
CA MET A 167 -2.00 0.96 12.58
C MET A 167 -3.47 0.53 12.69
N TYR A 168 -4.13 0.29 11.57
CA TYR A 168 -5.52 -0.16 11.56
C TYR A 168 -5.71 -1.44 12.40
N ASN A 169 -4.87 -2.45 12.17
CA ASN A 169 -4.94 -3.70 12.92
C ASN A 169 -4.65 -3.49 14.41
N ALA A 170 -3.68 -2.66 14.76
CA ALA A 170 -3.36 -2.37 16.17
C ALA A 170 -4.53 -1.68 16.88
N VAL A 171 -5.17 -0.72 16.21
CA VAL A 171 -6.33 0.01 16.76
C VAL A 171 -7.56 -0.89 16.89
N VAL A 172 -7.87 -1.67 15.85
CA VAL A 172 -9.06 -2.54 15.82
C VAL A 172 -8.97 -3.68 16.82
N ASN A 173 -7.77 -4.22 17.03
CA ASN A 173 -7.53 -5.33 17.95
C ASN A 173 -7.08 -4.88 19.35
N ASP A 174 -7.08 -3.57 19.63
CA ASP A 174 -6.62 -2.99 20.90
C ASP A 174 -5.22 -3.48 21.31
N TRP A 175 -4.32 -3.57 20.34
CA TRP A 175 -2.93 -3.96 20.60
C TRP A 175 -2.21 -2.82 21.31
N LYS A 176 -1.81 -3.07 22.53
CA LYS A 176 -1.02 -2.14 23.34
C LYS A 176 0.45 -2.54 23.24
N ASP A 177 1.30 -1.56 23.39
CA ASP A 177 2.76 -1.75 23.48
C ASP A 177 3.40 -2.45 22.26
N VAL A 178 2.77 -2.35 21.06
CA VAL A 178 3.39 -2.80 19.82
C VAL A 178 4.24 -1.69 19.20
N GLU A 179 5.44 -2.03 18.76
CA GLU A 179 6.27 -1.09 18.02
C GLU A 179 5.62 -0.74 16.68
N HIS A 180 5.48 0.56 16.39
CA HIS A 180 4.93 1.04 15.13
C HIS A 180 5.82 0.58 13.96
N GLN A 181 5.24 -0.09 12.99
CA GLN A 181 5.96 -0.50 11.79
C GLN A 181 6.08 0.70 10.84
N ILE A 182 7.31 1.07 10.51
CA ILE A 182 7.62 2.17 9.60
C ILE A 182 7.77 1.60 8.19
N THR A 183 7.09 2.20 7.22
CA THR A 183 7.24 1.82 5.81
C THR A 183 8.45 2.51 5.19
N PHE A 184 9.20 1.80 4.34
CA PHE A 184 10.31 2.36 3.58
C PHE A 184 10.07 2.21 2.07
N ASP A 185 10.59 3.13 1.27
CA ASP A 185 10.39 3.15 -0.17
C ASP A 185 11.42 2.28 -0.88
N VAL A 186 11.01 1.08 -1.25
CA VAL A 186 11.87 0.09 -1.95
C VAL A 186 12.35 0.54 -3.33
N ARG A 187 11.88 1.66 -3.86
CA ARG A 187 12.34 2.23 -5.13
C ARG A 187 13.47 3.22 -4.95
N GLN A 188 13.73 3.68 -3.73
CA GLN A 188 14.88 4.51 -3.39
C GLN A 188 16.17 3.68 -3.48
N PRO A 189 17.27 4.24 -4.00
CA PRO A 189 18.46 3.46 -4.36
C PRO A 189 19.08 2.62 -3.23
N LYS A 190 19.21 3.16 -2.03
CA LYS A 190 19.78 2.43 -0.88
C LYS A 190 18.81 1.34 -0.42
N THR A 191 17.54 1.71 -0.26
CA THR A 191 16.49 0.80 0.20
C THR A 191 16.19 -0.28 -0.83
N HIS A 192 16.28 0.02 -2.12
CA HIS A 192 16.17 -0.99 -3.18
C HIS A 192 17.21 -2.10 -2.99
N LYS A 193 18.48 -1.72 -2.91
CA LYS A 193 19.58 -2.67 -2.70
C LYS A 193 19.37 -3.49 -1.42
N PHE A 194 19.08 -2.82 -0.32
CA PHE A 194 18.80 -3.46 0.97
C PHE A 194 17.65 -4.46 0.86
N SER A 195 16.54 -4.08 0.22
CA SER A 195 15.34 -4.93 0.11
C SER A 195 15.60 -6.17 -0.74
N MET A 196 16.37 -6.07 -1.83
CA MET A 196 16.74 -7.21 -2.66
C MET A 196 17.67 -8.18 -1.91
N GLU A 197 18.64 -7.66 -1.17
CA GLU A 197 19.51 -8.47 -0.30
C GLU A 197 18.72 -9.14 0.84
N ARG A 198 17.79 -8.40 1.45
CA ARG A 198 16.89 -8.88 2.51
C ARG A 198 16.01 -10.03 2.02
N LEU A 199 15.45 -9.93 0.81
CA LEU A 199 14.66 -11.00 0.19
C LEU A 199 15.51 -12.25 -0.01
N ARG A 200 16.73 -12.15 -0.53
CA ARG A 200 17.64 -13.29 -0.68
C ARG A 200 17.96 -13.95 0.66
N LYS A 201 18.23 -13.14 1.69
CA LYS A 201 18.46 -13.64 3.05
C LYS A 201 17.24 -14.40 3.59
N PHE A 202 16.04 -13.84 3.39
CA PHE A 202 14.79 -14.46 3.81
C PHE A 202 14.58 -15.81 3.13
N CYS A 203 14.77 -15.89 1.82
CA CYS A 203 14.65 -17.14 1.08
C CYS A 203 15.61 -18.23 1.59
N LYS A 204 16.87 -17.87 1.87
CA LYS A 204 17.90 -18.79 2.39
C LYS A 204 17.62 -19.22 3.83
N ALA A 205 17.13 -18.30 4.66
CA ALA A 205 16.81 -18.61 6.06
C ALA A 205 15.58 -19.54 6.22
N ASN A 206 14.74 -19.64 5.18
CA ASN A 206 13.51 -20.40 5.20
C ASN A 206 13.52 -21.55 4.14
N PRO A 207 14.41 -22.56 4.26
CA PRO A 207 14.55 -23.61 3.25
C PRO A 207 13.30 -24.48 3.10
N HIS A 208 12.48 -24.60 4.15
CA HIS A 208 11.22 -25.34 4.16
C HIS A 208 10.08 -24.63 3.41
N VAL A 209 10.20 -23.33 3.13
CA VAL A 209 9.20 -22.57 2.39
C VAL A 209 9.35 -22.85 0.89
N ASN A 210 8.24 -23.22 0.25
CA ASN A 210 8.19 -23.47 -1.19
C ASN A 210 7.75 -22.24 -1.99
N VAL A 211 6.86 -21.43 -1.41
CA VAL A 211 6.25 -20.28 -2.09
C VAL A 211 6.39 -19.04 -1.24
N ILE A 212 7.00 -18.00 -1.80
CA ILE A 212 7.02 -16.68 -1.19
C ILE A 212 5.75 -15.94 -1.60
N ARG A 213 4.95 -15.57 -0.61
CA ARG A 213 3.71 -14.81 -0.79
C ARG A 213 3.97 -13.35 -0.48
N TYR A 214 4.06 -12.53 -1.50
CA TYR A 214 4.18 -11.08 -1.35
C TYR A 214 2.84 -10.51 -0.95
N THR A 215 2.72 -10.08 0.28
CA THR A 215 1.52 -9.40 0.79
C THR A 215 1.78 -7.91 0.91
N THR A 216 0.74 -7.12 0.89
CA THR A 216 0.77 -5.65 0.92
C THR A 216 1.60 -4.99 -0.18
N PHE A 217 2.10 -5.77 -1.14
CA PHE A 217 2.91 -5.24 -2.24
C PHE A 217 2.11 -4.33 -3.17
N PHE A 218 0.87 -4.72 -3.43
CA PHE A 218 -0.05 -4.01 -4.33
C PHE A 218 -1.20 -3.31 -3.63
N HIS A 219 -1.07 -3.01 -2.36
CA HIS A 219 -2.01 -2.10 -1.75
C HIS A 219 -1.89 -0.77 -2.46
N GLN A 220 -2.94 -0.39 -3.15
CA GLN A 220 -3.02 0.83 -3.96
C GLN A 220 -3.61 1.99 -3.18
N PHE A 221 -3.71 1.83 -1.89
CA PHE A 221 -4.23 2.85 -1.01
C PHE A 221 -3.35 2.97 0.23
N THR A 222 -3.23 4.17 0.71
CA THR A 222 -2.74 4.48 2.04
C THR A 222 -3.94 4.94 2.85
N LEU A 223 -4.25 4.24 3.91
CA LEU A 223 -5.28 4.67 4.85
C LEU A 223 -4.74 5.86 5.64
N VAL A 224 -5.53 6.93 5.71
CA VAL A 224 -5.23 8.08 6.56
C VAL A 224 -6.27 8.18 7.66
N PHE A 225 -5.83 8.30 8.88
CA PHE A 225 -6.66 8.31 10.07
C PHE A 225 -6.74 9.73 10.65
N ASP A 226 -7.92 10.04 11.20
CA ASP A 226 -8.13 11.28 11.94
C ASP A 226 -7.52 11.21 13.36
N GLU A 227 -7.57 12.32 14.09
CA GLU A 227 -7.03 12.42 15.45
C GLU A 227 -7.68 11.48 16.47
N LEU A 228 -8.79 10.85 16.13
CA LEU A 228 -9.48 9.85 16.94
C LEU A 228 -9.23 8.42 16.44
N ALA A 229 -8.21 8.24 15.60
CA ALA A 229 -7.87 6.96 14.95
C ALA A 229 -9.03 6.37 14.13
N ARG A 230 -9.89 7.20 13.57
CA ARG A 230 -10.92 6.79 12.61
C ARG A 230 -10.41 7.00 11.21
N GLU A 231 -10.74 6.09 10.29
CA GLU A 231 -10.41 6.24 8.89
C GLU A 231 -10.98 7.56 8.34
N LYS A 232 -10.11 8.38 7.78
CA LYS A 232 -10.44 9.70 7.22
C LYS A 232 -10.65 9.61 5.72
N TYR A 233 -9.71 9.00 5.04
CA TYR A 233 -9.77 8.76 3.60
C TYR A 233 -8.75 7.70 3.19
N VAL A 234 -8.87 7.26 1.95
CA VAL A 234 -7.98 6.32 1.32
C VAL A 234 -7.21 7.04 0.21
N ASP A 235 -5.88 6.99 0.30
CA ASP A 235 -5.00 7.38 -0.79
C ASP A 235 -4.70 6.16 -1.67
N TRP A 236 -4.76 6.32 -2.97
CA TRP A 236 -4.70 5.24 -3.95
C TRP A 236 -3.28 4.81 -4.35
N TYR A 237 -2.24 5.34 -3.71
CA TYR A 237 -0.86 5.11 -4.13
C TYR A 237 -0.16 3.92 -3.50
N GLY A 238 -0.70 3.32 -2.50
CA GLY A 238 -0.20 2.08 -1.91
C GLY A 238 1.31 2.05 -1.57
N TYR A 239 1.72 0.96 -1.01
CA TYR A 239 3.07 0.83 -0.44
C TYR A 239 4.21 0.79 -1.46
N SER A 240 3.94 0.27 -2.65
CA SER A 240 4.95 0.15 -3.71
C SER A 240 4.94 1.34 -4.66
N ALA A 241 4.04 2.28 -4.47
CA ALA A 241 3.81 3.42 -5.35
C ALA A 241 4.06 4.75 -4.62
N SER A 242 5.17 4.85 -3.89
CA SER A 242 5.59 6.08 -3.22
C SER A 242 5.63 7.28 -4.16
N VAL A 243 5.38 8.45 -3.62
CA VAL A 243 5.46 9.75 -4.31
C VAL A 243 6.65 10.58 -3.83
N SER A 244 7.71 9.93 -3.39
CA SER A 244 8.92 10.64 -2.98
C SER A 244 9.49 11.54 -4.09
N PRO A 245 10.20 12.62 -3.76
CA PRO A 245 10.86 13.49 -4.74
C PRO A 245 11.73 12.73 -5.75
N TYR A 246 12.41 11.68 -5.30
CA TYR A 246 13.20 10.82 -6.19
C TYR A 246 12.35 10.19 -7.30
N ILE A 247 11.20 9.64 -6.95
CA ILE A 247 10.29 9.00 -7.91
C ILE A 247 9.62 10.03 -8.80
N LEU A 248 9.24 11.17 -8.25
CA LEU A 248 8.64 12.27 -9.01
C LEU A 248 9.61 12.87 -10.03
N ASP A 249 10.92 12.95 -9.69
CA ASP A 249 11.96 13.31 -10.64
C ASP A 249 12.09 12.33 -11.81
N GLN A 250 11.90 11.01 -11.55
CA GLN A 250 11.88 10.01 -12.62
C GLN A 250 10.64 10.18 -13.51
N PHE A 251 9.49 10.44 -12.91
CA PHE A 251 8.26 10.73 -13.64
C PHE A 251 8.42 11.95 -14.56
N GLU A 252 8.91 13.09 -14.04
CA GLU A 252 9.15 14.29 -14.84
C GLU A 252 10.07 14.04 -16.04
N LYS A 253 11.14 13.26 -15.84
CA LYS A 253 12.07 12.88 -16.91
C LYS A 253 11.40 12.04 -18.00
N GLU A 254 10.50 11.15 -17.61
CA GLU A 254 9.82 10.28 -18.56
C GLU A 254 8.76 11.01 -19.38
N VAL A 255 7.95 11.85 -18.73
CA VAL A 255 6.82 12.53 -19.39
C VAL A 255 7.21 13.86 -20.05
N GLY A 256 8.31 14.46 -19.65
CA GLY A 256 8.85 15.70 -20.22
C GLY A 256 8.15 16.98 -19.73
N TYR A 257 7.38 16.91 -18.65
CA TYR A 257 6.77 18.07 -18.01
C TYR A 257 6.87 17.99 -16.48
N LYS A 258 6.68 19.15 -15.82
CA LYS A 258 6.77 19.27 -14.37
C LYS A 258 5.59 18.60 -13.68
N PHE A 259 5.88 17.88 -12.60
CA PHE A 259 4.85 17.30 -11.75
C PHE A 259 4.18 18.42 -10.93
N ARG A 260 2.88 18.20 -10.70
CA ARG A 260 2.07 19.01 -9.75
C ARG A 260 1.28 18.06 -8.86
N PRO A 261 1.18 18.34 -7.54
CA PRO A 261 0.33 17.57 -6.64
C PRO A 261 -1.11 17.42 -7.14
N GLU A 262 -1.63 18.45 -7.78
CA GLU A 262 -2.98 18.48 -8.36
C GLU A 262 -3.24 17.37 -9.38
N TYR A 263 -2.20 16.86 -10.07
CA TYR A 263 -2.37 15.78 -11.04
C TYR A 263 -2.84 14.48 -10.39
N ILE A 264 -2.49 14.25 -9.12
CA ILE A 264 -2.87 13.05 -8.38
C ILE A 264 -4.00 13.30 -7.37
N ILE A 265 -4.12 14.52 -6.90
CA ILE A 265 -5.23 14.95 -6.03
C ILE A 265 -6.50 15.23 -6.84
N ASP A 266 -6.37 15.50 -8.14
CA ASP A 266 -7.44 15.67 -9.10
C ASP A 266 -8.46 16.76 -8.69
N GLN A 267 -8.05 18.00 -8.81
CA GLN A 267 -8.88 19.18 -8.57
C GLN A 267 -9.45 19.26 -7.13
N GLY A 268 -8.68 18.80 -6.16
CA GLY A 268 -9.06 18.86 -4.76
C GLY A 268 -9.89 17.68 -4.29
N TYR A 269 -10.06 16.67 -5.14
CA TYR A 269 -10.67 15.41 -4.75
C TYR A 269 -9.60 14.32 -4.78
N PHE A 270 -9.33 13.71 -3.65
CA PHE A 270 -8.40 12.60 -3.59
C PHE A 270 -8.85 11.50 -4.55
N ASN A 271 -8.22 11.43 -5.71
CA ASN A 271 -8.36 10.39 -6.71
C ASN A 271 -9.77 9.78 -6.77
N ASN A 272 -10.73 10.60 -7.10
CA ASN A 272 -12.12 10.17 -7.13
C ASN A 272 -12.39 9.28 -8.35
N GLN A 273 -12.59 7.98 -8.13
CA GLN A 273 -12.91 7.00 -9.17
C GLN A 273 -14.17 7.32 -9.99
N TYR A 274 -15.01 8.23 -9.52
CA TYR A 274 -16.21 8.68 -10.23
C TYR A 274 -15.97 9.83 -11.21
N ARG A 275 -14.75 10.35 -11.27
CA ARG A 275 -14.37 11.42 -12.20
C ARG A 275 -13.60 10.86 -13.38
N ILE A 276 -13.71 11.53 -14.52
CA ILE A 276 -12.87 11.21 -15.69
C ILE A 276 -11.44 11.66 -15.34
N PRO A 277 -10.48 10.74 -15.25
CA PRO A 277 -9.12 11.10 -14.89
C PRO A 277 -8.47 11.97 -15.95
N SER A 278 -7.68 12.96 -15.51
CA SER A 278 -6.90 13.82 -16.38
C SER A 278 -5.84 13.04 -17.17
N LYS A 279 -5.26 13.66 -18.20
CA LYS A 279 -4.14 13.07 -18.94
C LYS A 279 -2.94 12.85 -18.01
N GLU A 280 -2.62 13.85 -17.19
CA GLU A 280 -1.49 13.84 -16.25
C GLU A 280 -1.64 12.72 -15.21
N PHE A 281 -2.84 12.53 -14.68
CA PHE A 281 -3.13 11.42 -13.79
C PHE A 281 -2.94 10.05 -14.48
N LYS A 282 -3.41 9.91 -15.72
CA LYS A 282 -3.22 8.68 -16.50
C LYS A 282 -1.74 8.40 -16.78
N ASP A 283 -0.97 9.45 -17.12
CA ASP A 283 0.47 9.34 -17.34
C ASP A 283 1.18 8.90 -16.05
N PHE A 284 0.80 9.49 -14.90
CA PHE A 284 1.32 9.11 -13.60
C PHE A 284 0.99 7.65 -13.23
N GLN A 285 -0.26 7.23 -13.41
CA GLN A 285 -0.66 5.83 -13.22
C GLN A 285 0.14 4.88 -14.11
N ALA A 286 0.32 5.25 -15.39
CA ALA A 286 1.08 4.42 -16.34
C ALA A 286 2.56 4.31 -15.94
N PHE A 287 3.17 5.40 -15.48
CA PHE A 287 4.51 5.42 -14.92
C PHE A 287 4.60 4.50 -13.69
N GLN A 288 3.73 4.68 -12.72
CA GLN A 288 3.69 3.86 -11.50
C GLN A 288 3.58 2.36 -11.82
N ARG A 289 2.69 1.98 -12.74
CA ARG A 289 2.54 0.57 -13.17
C ARG A 289 3.86 -0.02 -13.66
N ARG A 290 4.57 0.71 -14.53
CA ARG A 290 5.84 0.22 -15.08
C ARG A 290 6.92 0.07 -14.02
N GLU A 291 7.05 1.06 -13.14
CA GLU A 291 8.05 1.04 -12.07
C GLU A 291 7.76 -0.07 -11.04
N VAL A 292 6.50 -0.23 -10.65
CA VAL A 292 6.11 -1.32 -9.74
C VAL A 292 6.29 -2.69 -10.40
N ALA A 293 5.99 -2.83 -11.69
CA ALA A 293 6.20 -4.07 -12.42
C ALA A 293 7.68 -4.45 -12.56
N LYS A 294 8.58 -3.48 -12.77
CA LYS A 294 10.03 -3.71 -12.76
C LYS A 294 10.50 -4.27 -11.42
N LEU A 295 10.09 -3.62 -10.33
CA LEU A 295 10.40 -4.06 -8.97
C LEU A 295 9.85 -5.47 -8.70
N ALA A 296 8.59 -5.70 -9.05
CA ALA A 296 7.95 -7.00 -8.89
C ALA A 296 8.67 -8.10 -9.66
N LYS A 297 9.07 -7.81 -10.90
CA LYS A 297 9.82 -8.76 -11.72
C LYS A 297 11.16 -9.12 -11.08
N GLU A 298 11.91 -8.15 -10.61
CA GLU A 298 13.19 -8.40 -9.93
C GLU A 298 13.02 -9.27 -8.68
N MET A 299 12.00 -9.01 -7.88
CA MET A 299 11.70 -9.82 -6.70
C MET A 299 11.31 -11.25 -7.07
N VAL A 300 10.53 -11.44 -8.12
CA VAL A 300 10.16 -12.76 -8.64
C VAL A 300 11.41 -13.49 -9.15
N ASP A 301 12.26 -12.82 -9.92
CA ASP A 301 13.50 -13.41 -10.44
C ASP A 301 14.41 -13.87 -9.28
N ILE A 302 14.59 -13.04 -8.25
CA ILE A 302 15.34 -13.42 -7.03
C ILE A 302 14.73 -14.64 -6.35
N THR A 303 13.41 -14.70 -6.26
CA THR A 303 12.71 -15.82 -5.63
C THR A 303 12.95 -17.13 -6.39
N HIS A 304 12.91 -17.07 -7.72
CA HIS A 304 13.22 -18.21 -8.59
C HIS A 304 14.69 -18.62 -8.52
N GLU A 305 15.62 -17.67 -8.49
CA GLU A 305 17.05 -17.95 -8.30
C GLU A 305 17.33 -18.69 -6.98
N GLU A 306 16.57 -18.41 -5.95
CA GLU A 306 16.64 -19.13 -4.65
C GLU A 306 15.79 -20.42 -4.62
N GLY A 307 15.29 -20.88 -5.77
CA GLY A 307 14.59 -22.14 -5.94
C GLY A 307 13.17 -22.19 -5.39
N LYS A 308 12.53 -21.04 -5.21
CA LYS A 308 11.18 -20.92 -4.67
C LYS A 308 10.19 -20.38 -5.71
N GLU A 309 8.91 -20.65 -5.49
CA GLU A 309 7.82 -20.06 -6.29
C GLU A 309 7.44 -18.68 -5.73
N ALA A 310 6.98 -17.79 -6.58
CA ALA A 310 6.53 -16.45 -6.23
C ALA A 310 5.02 -16.32 -6.41
N MET A 311 4.33 -15.89 -5.37
CA MET A 311 2.91 -15.55 -5.38
C MET A 311 2.73 -14.11 -4.89
N MET A 312 1.92 -13.33 -5.60
CA MET A 312 1.56 -11.99 -5.15
C MET A 312 0.08 -11.90 -4.81
N PHE A 313 -0.21 -11.23 -3.73
CA PHE A 313 -1.56 -10.82 -3.38
C PHE A 313 -1.85 -9.48 -4.07
N LEU A 314 -2.74 -9.50 -5.06
CA LEU A 314 -3.03 -8.34 -5.90
C LEU A 314 -3.98 -7.34 -5.24
N GLY A 315 -4.22 -7.48 -3.97
CA GLY A 315 -5.07 -6.58 -3.20
C GLY A 315 -6.55 -6.70 -3.54
N ASP A 316 -7.31 -5.81 -2.98
CA ASP A 316 -8.75 -5.76 -3.21
C ASP A 316 -9.04 -5.01 -4.50
N HIS A 317 -9.53 -5.71 -5.50
CA HIS A 317 -9.85 -5.17 -6.83
C HIS A 317 -10.88 -4.03 -6.80
N TRP A 318 -11.63 -3.88 -5.73
CA TRP A 318 -12.57 -2.77 -5.54
C TRP A 318 -11.90 -1.41 -5.30
N ILE A 319 -10.59 -1.39 -5.04
CA ILE A 319 -9.80 -0.17 -4.88
C ILE A 319 -8.90 0.16 -6.07
N GLY A 320 -9.19 -0.38 -7.24
CA GLY A 320 -8.54 0.04 -8.48
C GLY A 320 -7.24 -0.68 -8.82
N THR A 321 -7.20 -2.01 -8.67
CA THR A 321 -6.03 -2.83 -9.07
C THR A 321 -5.88 -3.04 -10.56
N GLU A 322 -6.89 -2.70 -11.37
CA GLU A 322 -6.81 -2.78 -12.83
C GLU A 322 -5.54 -2.18 -13.42
N PRO A 323 -5.01 -1.07 -12.87
CA PRO A 323 -3.81 -0.47 -13.42
C PRO A 323 -2.64 -1.42 -13.59
N PHE A 324 -2.51 -2.49 -12.82
CA PHE A 324 -1.34 -3.36 -12.88
C PHE A 324 -1.50 -4.62 -13.74
N MET A 325 -2.70 -4.92 -14.22
CA MET A 325 -3.02 -6.20 -14.86
C MET A 325 -2.16 -6.54 -16.08
N ASP A 326 -1.86 -5.57 -16.94
CA ASP A 326 -1.14 -5.82 -18.19
C ASP A 326 0.37 -5.97 -17.96
N GLU A 327 0.94 -5.15 -17.13
CA GLU A 327 2.35 -5.19 -16.78
C GLU A 327 2.71 -6.47 -16.02
N PHE A 328 1.81 -6.96 -15.17
CA PHE A 328 2.03 -8.19 -14.39
C PHE A 328 1.98 -9.49 -15.19
N LYS A 329 1.47 -9.47 -16.41
CA LYS A 329 1.48 -10.65 -17.28
C LYS A 329 2.88 -11.19 -17.56
N THR A 330 3.88 -10.34 -17.48
CA THR A 330 5.27 -10.62 -17.88
C THR A 330 6.24 -10.80 -16.72
N ILE A 331 5.82 -10.61 -15.47
CA ILE A 331 6.72 -10.68 -14.32
C ILE A 331 7.07 -12.09 -13.86
N GLY A 332 6.38 -13.11 -14.36
CA GLY A 332 6.74 -14.51 -14.12
C GLY A 332 6.19 -15.13 -12.84
N LEU A 333 5.08 -14.60 -12.31
CA LEU A 333 4.42 -15.21 -11.14
C LEU A 333 4.04 -16.66 -11.40
N ASP A 334 4.26 -17.51 -10.39
CA ASP A 334 3.86 -18.91 -10.37
C ASP A 334 2.39 -19.04 -10.01
N ALA A 335 1.51 -18.70 -10.95
CA ALA A 335 0.13 -19.14 -10.81
C ALA A 335 0.09 -20.68 -10.98
N PRO A 336 -0.81 -21.40 -10.30
CA PRO A 336 -0.91 -22.84 -10.49
C PRO A 336 -1.04 -23.14 -11.99
N ARG A 337 0.01 -23.77 -12.55
CA ARG A 337 0.10 -24.06 -13.97
C ARG A 337 -1.07 -24.95 -14.39
N HIS A 338 -2.15 -24.36 -14.83
CA HIS A 338 -3.00 -25.04 -15.80
C HIS A 338 -2.28 -24.97 -17.13
N ARG A 339 -2.13 -26.09 -17.81
CA ARG A 339 -1.43 -26.26 -19.09
C ARG A 339 -2.01 -25.48 -20.26
N ASP A 340 -3.01 -24.65 -20.04
CA ASP A 340 -3.61 -23.76 -21.02
C ASP A 340 -3.19 -22.33 -20.73
N ALA A 341 -2.14 -21.91 -21.40
CA ALA A 341 -1.48 -20.61 -21.29
C ALA A 341 -2.38 -19.37 -21.63
N GLY A 342 -3.68 -19.56 -21.71
CA GLY A 342 -4.65 -18.51 -22.02
C GLY A 342 -5.54 -18.08 -20.86
N LEU A 343 -5.58 -18.78 -19.75
CA LEU A 343 -6.67 -18.67 -18.76
C LEU A 343 -6.27 -18.28 -17.34
N CYS A 344 -5.00 -17.99 -17.07
CA CYS A 344 -4.61 -17.40 -15.77
C CYS A 344 -5.08 -15.94 -15.63
N ARG A 345 -5.72 -15.42 -16.65
CA ARG A 345 -6.06 -14.00 -16.79
C ARG A 345 -7.27 -13.52 -16.00
N VAL A 346 -8.14 -14.42 -15.54
CA VAL A 346 -9.48 -13.98 -15.13
C VAL A 346 -10.06 -14.79 -13.97
N LYS A 347 -9.48 -15.93 -13.59
CA LYS A 347 -10.16 -16.81 -12.62
C LYS A 347 -10.24 -16.28 -11.20
N CYS A 348 -9.40 -15.34 -10.79
CA CYS A 348 -9.66 -14.64 -9.52
C CYS A 348 -10.85 -13.67 -9.64
N ALA A 349 -11.00 -12.97 -10.75
CA ALA A 349 -12.12 -12.05 -10.96
C ALA A 349 -13.40 -12.78 -11.38
N GLU A 350 -13.32 -13.82 -12.23
CA GLU A 350 -14.51 -14.58 -12.69
C GLU A 350 -15.06 -15.54 -11.63
N GLN A 351 -14.23 -16.09 -10.74
CA GLN A 351 -14.74 -16.91 -9.62
C GLN A 351 -15.51 -16.07 -8.61
N LEU A 352 -15.19 -14.79 -8.47
CA LEU A 352 -15.96 -13.87 -7.63
C LEU A 352 -17.25 -13.40 -8.31
N GLN A 353 -17.28 -13.33 -9.65
CA GLN A 353 -18.49 -12.99 -10.41
C GLN A 353 -19.45 -14.19 -10.58
N GLN A 354 -18.98 -15.42 -10.40
CA GLN A 354 -19.79 -16.65 -10.52
C GLN A 354 -20.17 -17.24 -9.16
N ALA A 355 -19.88 -16.57 -8.05
CA ALA A 355 -20.48 -16.94 -6.78
C ALA A 355 -22.00 -16.82 -6.91
N PRO A 356 -22.78 -17.91 -6.68
CA PRO A 356 -24.23 -17.81 -6.71
C PRO A 356 -24.64 -16.70 -5.77
N SER A 357 -25.52 -15.82 -6.22
CA SER A 357 -26.09 -14.75 -5.42
C SER A 357 -26.57 -15.36 -4.11
N CYS A 358 -25.83 -15.14 -3.03
CA CYS A 358 -26.29 -15.49 -1.69
C CYS A 358 -27.61 -14.74 -1.48
N GLY A 359 -28.68 -15.48 -1.32
CA GLY A 359 -29.98 -14.95 -0.97
C GLY A 359 -29.89 -14.04 0.26
N PRO A 360 -30.88 -13.21 0.54
CA PRO A 360 -30.80 -12.16 1.53
C PRO A 360 -30.39 -12.74 2.89
N TYR A 361 -29.33 -12.20 3.46
CA TYR A 361 -28.86 -12.54 4.80
C TYR A 361 -30.02 -12.44 5.80
N PRO A 362 -30.23 -13.44 6.68
CA PRO A 362 -31.22 -13.31 7.73
C PRO A 362 -30.83 -12.11 8.61
N ARG A 363 -31.78 -11.18 8.77
CA ARG A 363 -31.61 -10.00 9.62
C ARG A 363 -31.24 -10.45 11.03
N LEU A 364 -30.00 -10.19 11.45
CA LEU A 364 -29.57 -10.30 12.83
C LEU A 364 -30.44 -9.36 13.67
N ARG A 365 -31.29 -9.95 14.54
CA ARG A 365 -32.08 -9.19 15.52
C ARG A 365 -31.11 -8.41 16.41
N ARG A 366 -31.24 -7.09 16.40
CA ARG A 366 -30.60 -6.20 17.38
C ARG A 366 -31.04 -6.64 18.77
N ARG A 367 -30.15 -7.21 19.57
CA ARG A 367 -30.34 -7.26 21.01
C ARG A 367 -30.17 -5.84 21.56
N ARG A 368 -31.25 -5.28 22.10
CA ARG A 368 -31.16 -4.08 22.93
C ARG A 368 -30.52 -4.51 24.24
N TYR A 369 -29.44 -3.89 24.59
CA TYR A 369 -28.98 -3.90 25.99
C TYR A 369 -29.69 -2.76 26.69
N SER A 370 -30.42 -3.15 27.73
CA SER A 370 -31.00 -2.28 28.76
C SER A 370 -29.90 -1.94 29.76
#